data_ae685002b64127ad1c797cfb2afe6f05
#
_entry.id   ae685002b64127ad1c797cfb2afe6f05
#
_cell.length_a   1.000
_cell.length_b   1.000
_cell.length_c   1.000
_cell.angle_alpha   90.00
_cell.angle_beta   90.00
_cell.angle_gamma   90.00
#
_symmetry.space_group_name_H-M   'P 1'
#
loop_
_entity.id
_entity.type
_entity.pdbx_description
1 polymer ?
#
loop_
_entity_poly.entity_id
_entity_poly.type
_entity_poly.pdbx_seq_one_letter_code
_entity_poly.pdbx_strand_id
1 'polypeptide(L)'
;PKTFKLISRLREEGVKRGLEILIEVHSYYKKQVEIASKVDRVYDFALPPLLLHSLFTGHVEPVAHWTEIRPNNAVTVLDTHDGIGVIDIGSDQLDRSLKGLVPDEDVDNLVNTIHANTHGESQAATGAAASNLDLYQVNSTYYSALGCNDQHYLAARAVQFFLPGVPQVYYVGALAGRNDMELLRRTNNGRDINRHYYSTAEIDENLERPVVKALNALAKFRNELSAFDGEFSYEVDGDTSITFRWTAADGASTAALTFEPGRGLGTDNATPVASLAWSDAAGDHETRDLLANPPIADID
;
A
#
# COMPACT_ATOMS: atom_id res chain seq x y z
N PRO A 1 29.44 -4.98 -0.84
CA PRO A 1 29.75 -4.21 -2.05
C PRO A 1 29.77 -2.70 -1.76
N LYS A 2 30.15 -1.88 -2.76
CA LYS A 2 30.37 -0.42 -2.58
C LYS A 2 29.15 0.32 -2.08
N THR A 3 27.95 -0.08 -2.50
CA THR A 3 26.65 0.52 -2.10
C THR A 3 26.44 0.48 -0.58
N PHE A 4 26.64 -0.65 0.06
CA PHE A 4 26.47 -0.77 1.51
C PHE A 4 27.47 0.09 2.30
N LYS A 5 28.70 0.26 1.81
CA LYS A 5 29.67 1.18 2.43
C LYS A 5 29.21 2.63 2.35
N LEU A 6 28.59 3.01 1.24
CA LEU A 6 28.03 4.36 1.08
C LEU A 6 26.86 4.59 2.04
N ILE A 7 25.92 3.65 2.10
CA ILE A 7 24.77 3.70 3.02
C ILE A 7 25.25 3.82 4.48
N SER A 8 26.22 2.99 4.90
CA SER A 8 26.76 3.06 6.27
C SER A 8 27.36 4.44 6.56
N ARG A 9 28.13 5.02 5.62
CA ARG A 9 28.72 6.35 5.79
C ARG A 9 27.67 7.45 5.87
N LEU A 10 26.63 7.38 5.02
CA LEU A 10 25.49 8.33 5.08
C LEU A 10 24.79 8.25 6.42
N ARG A 11 24.55 7.04 6.92
CA ARG A 11 23.94 6.83 8.24
C ARG A 11 24.80 7.39 9.37
N GLU A 12 26.11 7.11 9.38
CA GLU A 12 27.05 7.66 10.37
C GLU A 12 27.03 9.20 10.39
N GLU A 13 27.00 9.83 9.23
CA GLU A 13 26.94 11.29 9.11
C GLU A 13 25.54 11.86 9.49
N GLY A 14 24.47 11.11 9.23
CA GLY A 14 23.10 11.44 9.68
C GLY A 14 23.00 11.42 11.19
N VAL A 15 23.42 10.33 11.83
CA VAL A 15 23.41 10.18 13.30
C VAL A 15 24.15 11.32 14.02
N LYS A 16 25.33 11.73 13.51
CA LYS A 16 26.08 12.88 14.06
C LYS A 16 25.30 14.20 14.05
N ARG A 17 24.26 14.29 13.21
CA ARG A 17 23.43 15.50 13.04
C ARG A 17 22.01 15.32 13.57
N GLY A 18 21.70 14.21 14.23
CA GLY A 18 20.36 13.89 14.72
C GLY A 18 19.35 13.63 13.60
N LEU A 19 19.81 13.11 12.44
CA LEU A 19 18.97 12.81 11.29
C LEU A 19 18.78 11.31 11.15
N GLU A 20 17.56 10.88 10.82
CA GLU A 20 17.26 9.54 10.35
C GLU A 20 17.49 9.45 8.83
N ILE A 21 17.95 8.30 8.36
CA ILE A 21 18.13 8.02 6.94
C ILE A 21 17.03 7.10 6.46
N LEU A 22 16.17 7.62 5.58
CA LEU A 22 15.17 6.86 4.84
C LEU A 22 15.75 6.51 3.46
N ILE A 23 15.79 5.21 3.13
CA ILE A 23 16.29 4.72 1.85
C ILE A 23 15.13 4.35 0.93
N GLU A 24 15.21 4.86 -0.29
CA GLU A 24 14.38 4.47 -1.41
C GLU A 24 15.13 3.47 -2.28
N VAL A 25 14.59 2.25 -2.42
CA VAL A 25 15.17 1.20 -3.27
C VAL A 25 14.11 0.28 -3.84
N HIS A 26 14.03 0.23 -5.16
CA HIS A 26 13.28 -0.78 -5.91
C HIS A 26 14.21 -1.94 -6.24
N SER A 27 13.97 -3.10 -5.68
CA SER A 27 14.80 -4.28 -5.89
C SER A 27 14.11 -5.55 -5.36
N TYR A 28 14.68 -6.69 -5.70
CA TYR A 28 14.31 -7.98 -5.14
C TYR A 28 14.10 -7.90 -3.63
N TYR A 29 12.98 -8.41 -3.14
CA TYR A 29 12.48 -8.18 -1.77
C TYR A 29 13.51 -8.53 -0.66
N LYS A 30 14.32 -9.60 -0.82
CA LYS A 30 15.35 -9.95 0.17
C LYS A 30 16.45 -8.89 0.28
N LYS A 31 16.74 -8.17 -0.81
CA LYS A 31 17.67 -7.04 -0.78
C LYS A 31 17.07 -5.85 -0.04
N GLN A 32 15.77 -5.61 -0.17
CA GLN A 32 15.08 -4.59 0.62
C GLN A 32 15.17 -4.91 2.11
N VAL A 33 14.89 -6.15 2.52
CA VAL A 33 15.03 -6.63 3.92
C VAL A 33 16.48 -6.49 4.42
N GLU A 34 17.47 -6.85 3.60
CA GLU A 34 18.89 -6.69 3.95
C GLU A 34 19.27 -5.21 4.14
N ILE A 35 18.79 -4.32 3.27
CA ILE A 35 19.06 -2.87 3.39
C ILE A 35 18.40 -2.31 4.64
N ALA A 36 17.16 -2.68 4.91
CA ALA A 36 16.40 -2.24 6.08
C ALA A 36 17.13 -2.49 7.41
N SER A 37 17.89 -3.60 7.51
CA SER A 37 18.68 -3.91 8.70
C SER A 37 19.87 -2.95 8.93
N LYS A 38 20.20 -2.08 7.97
CA LYS A 38 21.38 -1.21 7.96
C LYS A 38 21.05 0.28 7.98
N VAL A 39 19.77 0.63 7.95
CA VAL A 39 19.29 2.01 7.87
C VAL A 39 18.24 2.27 8.95
N ASP A 40 17.87 3.52 9.13
CA ASP A 40 16.89 3.88 10.14
C ASP A 40 15.48 3.57 9.62
N ARG A 41 15.22 3.84 8.33
CA ARG A 41 13.96 3.53 7.65
C ARG A 41 14.15 3.15 6.19
N VAL A 42 13.22 2.36 5.67
CA VAL A 42 13.15 1.94 4.27
C VAL A 42 11.72 2.02 3.78
N TYR A 43 11.51 2.36 2.52
CA TYR A 43 10.17 2.24 1.92
C TYR A 43 9.79 0.77 1.72
N ASP A 44 8.53 0.44 2.02
CA ASP A 44 7.94 -0.86 1.73
C ASP A 44 7.32 -0.85 0.33
N PHE A 45 8.13 -1.10 -0.69
CA PHE A 45 7.67 -1.13 -2.08
C PHE A 45 7.12 -2.50 -2.53
N ALA A 46 7.27 -3.54 -1.71
CA ALA A 46 6.62 -4.81 -2.00
C ALA A 46 5.12 -4.79 -1.67
N LEU A 47 4.71 -3.99 -0.68
CA LEU A 47 3.32 -3.94 -0.22
C LEU A 47 2.32 -3.52 -1.31
N PRO A 48 2.54 -2.43 -2.10
CA PRO A 48 1.57 -1.98 -3.09
C PRO A 48 1.19 -3.06 -4.11
N PRO A 49 2.13 -3.70 -4.83
CA PRO A 49 1.80 -4.73 -5.79
C PRO A 49 1.27 -6.02 -5.14
N LEU A 50 1.67 -6.37 -3.91
CA LEU A 50 1.12 -7.51 -3.19
C LEU A 50 -0.36 -7.35 -2.86
N LEU A 51 -0.78 -6.16 -2.42
CA LEU A 51 -2.20 -5.90 -2.15
C LEU A 51 -3.04 -5.88 -3.43
N LEU A 52 -2.51 -5.34 -4.54
CA LEU A 52 -3.16 -5.47 -5.84
C LEU A 52 -3.29 -6.93 -6.25
N HIS A 53 -2.23 -7.73 -6.10
CA HIS A 53 -2.25 -9.16 -6.38
C HIS A 53 -3.35 -9.86 -5.57
N SER A 54 -3.40 -9.65 -4.25
CA SER A 54 -4.43 -10.25 -3.40
C SER A 54 -5.84 -9.82 -3.80
N LEU A 55 -6.06 -8.53 -4.09
CA LEU A 55 -7.37 -8.03 -4.51
C LEU A 55 -7.81 -8.55 -5.87
N PHE A 56 -6.87 -8.89 -6.76
CA PHE A 56 -7.16 -9.42 -8.10
C PHE A 56 -7.33 -10.95 -8.12
N THR A 57 -6.63 -11.66 -7.24
CA THR A 57 -6.65 -13.13 -7.21
C THR A 57 -7.54 -13.70 -6.11
N GLY A 58 -7.80 -12.96 -5.05
CA GLY A 58 -8.52 -13.41 -3.85
C GLY A 58 -7.65 -14.15 -2.84
N HIS A 59 -6.34 -14.26 -3.07
CA HIS A 59 -5.39 -14.99 -2.23
C HIS A 59 -4.61 -14.06 -1.31
N VAL A 60 -4.44 -14.46 -0.03
CA VAL A 60 -3.71 -13.67 0.99
C VAL A 60 -2.31 -14.20 1.29
N GLU A 61 -1.97 -15.40 0.81
CA GLU A 61 -0.70 -16.06 1.15
C GLU A 61 0.53 -15.17 0.88
N PRO A 62 0.68 -14.47 -0.28
CA PRO A 62 1.84 -13.60 -0.51
C PRO A 62 1.92 -12.41 0.45
N VAL A 63 0.78 -11.84 0.84
CA VAL A 63 0.72 -10.76 1.86
C VAL A 63 1.08 -11.31 3.23
N ALA A 64 0.59 -12.50 3.60
CA ALA A 64 0.90 -13.16 4.85
C ALA A 64 2.40 -13.47 4.96
N HIS A 65 2.99 -14.05 3.91
CA HIS A 65 4.43 -14.31 3.86
C HIS A 65 5.25 -13.01 3.95
N TRP A 66 4.83 -11.95 3.24
CA TRP A 66 5.49 -10.64 3.37
C TRP A 66 5.37 -10.08 4.78
N THR A 67 4.20 -10.20 5.42
CA THR A 67 3.97 -9.75 6.81
C THR A 67 4.95 -10.40 7.78
N GLU A 68 5.27 -11.69 7.59
CA GLU A 68 6.22 -12.43 8.41
C GLU A 68 7.66 -11.92 8.30
N ILE A 69 8.11 -11.59 7.07
CA ILE A 69 9.54 -11.34 6.78
C ILE A 69 9.87 -9.85 6.56
N ARG A 70 8.87 -8.98 6.42
CA ARG A 70 9.07 -7.56 6.14
C ARG A 70 9.75 -6.83 7.30
N PRO A 71 10.49 -5.73 7.01
CA PRO A 71 11.10 -4.93 8.06
C PRO A 71 10.05 -4.11 8.83
N ASN A 72 10.20 -4.03 10.15
CA ASN A 72 9.32 -3.22 11.01
C ASN A 72 9.67 -1.72 10.98
N ASN A 73 10.88 -1.35 10.54
CA ASN A 73 11.30 0.05 10.34
C ASN A 73 10.90 0.59 8.96
N ALA A 74 9.87 0.03 8.37
CA ALA A 74 9.37 0.44 7.06
C ALA A 74 8.51 1.71 7.12
N VAL A 75 8.57 2.50 6.05
CA VAL A 75 7.53 3.46 5.68
C VAL A 75 6.61 2.75 4.70
N THR A 76 5.38 2.46 5.14
CA THR A 76 4.40 1.76 4.31
C THR A 76 3.74 2.74 3.33
N VAL A 77 3.73 2.40 2.05
CA VAL A 77 3.13 3.20 0.98
C VAL A 77 2.25 2.31 0.11
N LEU A 78 1.28 2.90 -0.58
CA LEU A 78 0.60 2.27 -1.73
C LEU A 78 0.90 3.02 -3.02
N ASP A 79 1.15 4.30 -2.91
CA ASP A 79 1.45 5.22 -4.00
C ASP A 79 2.53 6.22 -3.60
N THR A 80 3.25 6.68 -4.61
CA THR A 80 4.26 7.73 -4.52
C THR A 80 4.16 8.60 -5.78
N HIS A 81 5.12 9.51 -5.98
CA HIS A 81 5.26 10.30 -7.21
C HIS A 81 5.74 9.46 -8.42
N ASP A 82 6.12 8.21 -8.18
CA ASP A 82 6.53 7.23 -9.20
C ASP A 82 5.41 6.25 -9.55
N GLY A 83 5.65 5.32 -10.46
CA GLY A 83 4.73 4.25 -10.76
C GLY A 83 4.68 3.17 -9.67
N ILE A 84 3.77 2.22 -9.83
CA ILE A 84 3.64 1.05 -8.95
C ILE A 84 4.77 0.07 -9.29
N GLY A 85 5.67 -0.20 -8.35
CA GLY A 85 6.81 -1.10 -8.52
C GLY A 85 6.35 -2.56 -8.56
N VAL A 86 6.51 -3.24 -9.70
CA VAL A 86 6.11 -4.64 -9.86
C VAL A 86 7.29 -5.61 -9.73
N ILE A 87 8.51 -5.15 -9.96
CA ILE A 87 9.71 -5.98 -9.77
C ILE A 87 9.98 -6.31 -8.30
N ASP A 88 9.42 -5.52 -7.38
CA ASP A 88 9.66 -5.67 -5.94
C ASP A 88 9.10 -6.99 -5.39
N ILE A 89 8.13 -7.61 -6.09
CA ILE A 89 7.53 -8.89 -5.72
C ILE A 89 7.91 -10.06 -6.64
N GLY A 90 8.55 -9.79 -7.77
CA GLY A 90 8.99 -10.79 -8.74
C GLY A 90 10.37 -11.39 -8.42
N SER A 91 10.83 -12.28 -9.29
CA SER A 91 12.16 -12.88 -9.23
C SER A 91 13.28 -11.84 -9.34
N ASP A 92 14.46 -12.13 -8.77
CA ASP A 92 15.62 -11.23 -8.87
C ASP A 92 15.98 -10.98 -10.35
N GLN A 93 16.10 -9.70 -10.73
CA GLN A 93 16.42 -9.32 -12.12
C GLN A 93 17.81 -9.76 -12.59
N LEU A 94 18.76 -9.94 -11.64
CA LEU A 94 20.13 -10.36 -11.93
C LEU A 94 20.29 -11.88 -11.87
N ASP A 95 19.46 -12.57 -11.09
CA ASP A 95 19.45 -14.02 -10.93
C ASP A 95 18.03 -14.55 -10.84
N ARG A 96 17.43 -14.88 -11.97
CA ARG A 96 16.06 -15.40 -12.10
C ARG A 96 15.80 -16.73 -11.39
N SER A 97 16.85 -17.43 -10.90
CA SER A 97 16.69 -18.61 -10.05
C SER A 97 16.18 -18.24 -8.64
N LEU A 98 16.40 -17.01 -8.20
CA LEU A 98 15.92 -16.46 -6.94
C LEU A 98 14.47 -16.00 -7.11
N LYS A 99 13.54 -16.82 -6.62
CA LYS A 99 12.09 -16.60 -6.78
C LYS A 99 11.60 -15.41 -5.98
N GLY A 100 10.61 -14.70 -6.54
CA GLY A 100 9.89 -13.61 -5.91
C GLY A 100 8.93 -14.04 -4.80
N LEU A 101 8.18 -13.08 -4.30
CA LEU A 101 7.04 -13.30 -3.39
C LEU A 101 5.85 -13.92 -4.12
N VAL A 102 5.76 -13.69 -5.43
CA VAL A 102 4.80 -14.33 -6.33
C VAL A 102 5.51 -14.88 -7.57
N PRO A 103 4.92 -15.84 -8.30
CA PRO A 103 5.44 -16.31 -9.59
C PRO A 103 5.55 -15.15 -10.61
N ASP A 104 6.51 -15.22 -11.53
CA ASP A 104 6.68 -14.19 -12.59
C ASP A 104 5.44 -14.09 -13.49
N GLU A 105 4.71 -15.19 -13.70
CA GLU A 105 3.43 -15.20 -14.43
C GLU A 105 2.37 -14.35 -13.71
N ASP A 106 2.33 -14.38 -12.39
CA ASP A 106 1.40 -13.55 -11.60
C ASP A 106 1.75 -12.07 -11.67
N VAL A 107 3.05 -11.74 -11.79
CA VAL A 107 3.49 -10.35 -12.04
C VAL A 107 2.97 -9.86 -13.39
N ASP A 108 3.08 -10.68 -14.44
CA ASP A 108 2.55 -10.35 -15.78
C ASP A 108 1.02 -10.21 -15.77
N ASN A 109 0.31 -11.09 -15.06
CA ASN A 109 -1.14 -11.03 -14.89
C ASN A 109 -1.56 -9.77 -14.11
N LEU A 110 -0.80 -9.41 -13.08
CA LEU A 110 -1.00 -8.17 -12.32
C LEU A 110 -0.92 -6.94 -13.21
N VAL A 111 0.14 -6.82 -14.02
CA VAL A 111 0.35 -5.71 -14.97
C VAL A 111 -0.80 -5.64 -15.97
N ASN A 112 -1.18 -6.78 -16.57
CA ASN A 112 -2.28 -6.84 -17.53
C ASN A 112 -3.62 -6.44 -16.88
N THR A 113 -3.86 -6.83 -15.63
CA THR A 113 -5.08 -6.45 -14.90
C THR A 113 -5.12 -4.95 -14.60
N ILE A 114 -4.00 -4.33 -14.22
CA ILE A 114 -3.91 -2.87 -14.06
C ILE A 114 -4.23 -2.17 -15.39
N HIS A 115 -3.67 -2.65 -16.52
CA HIS A 115 -3.95 -2.07 -17.82
C HIS A 115 -5.44 -2.21 -18.21
N ALA A 116 -6.05 -3.34 -17.91
CA ALA A 116 -7.48 -3.56 -18.15
C ALA A 116 -8.36 -2.65 -17.27
N ASN A 117 -8.08 -2.57 -15.98
CA ASN A 117 -8.82 -1.74 -15.01
C ASN A 117 -8.76 -0.24 -15.33
N THR A 118 -7.66 0.20 -15.93
CA THR A 118 -7.46 1.60 -16.37
C THR A 118 -7.89 1.83 -17.81
N HIS A 119 -8.57 0.87 -18.46
CA HIS A 119 -8.97 0.96 -19.87
C HIS A 119 -7.83 1.34 -20.83
N GLY A 120 -6.62 0.86 -20.54
CA GLY A 120 -5.40 1.13 -21.32
C GLY A 120 -4.66 2.44 -21.00
N GLU A 121 -5.17 3.28 -20.09
CA GLU A 121 -4.50 4.53 -19.70
C GLU A 121 -3.09 4.29 -19.13
N SER A 122 -2.94 3.32 -18.24
CA SER A 122 -1.64 2.96 -17.67
C SER A 122 -0.69 2.39 -18.72
N GLN A 123 -1.19 1.68 -19.72
CA GLN A 123 -0.40 1.19 -20.85
C GLN A 123 0.13 2.36 -21.69
N ALA A 124 -0.72 3.36 -21.98
CA ALA A 124 -0.32 4.57 -22.69
C ALA A 124 0.76 5.36 -21.95
N ALA A 125 0.71 5.39 -20.62
CA ALA A 125 1.68 6.09 -19.77
C ALA A 125 2.99 5.32 -19.60
N THR A 126 2.97 3.99 -19.66
CA THR A 126 4.14 3.15 -19.44
C THR A 126 4.96 2.95 -20.72
N GLY A 127 4.32 3.10 -21.90
CA GLY A 127 4.90 2.92 -23.21
C GLY A 127 4.64 1.52 -23.79
N ALA A 128 4.24 1.47 -25.07
CA ALA A 128 3.90 0.25 -25.77
C ALA A 128 5.11 -0.66 -26.08
N ALA A 129 6.34 -0.18 -25.85
CA ALA A 129 7.57 -0.89 -26.18
C ALA A 129 8.18 -1.65 -24.98
N ALA A 130 7.68 -1.46 -23.77
CA ALA A 130 8.16 -2.21 -22.62
C ALA A 130 7.52 -3.60 -22.62
N SER A 131 8.33 -4.65 -22.74
CA SER A 131 7.86 -6.00 -22.43
C SER A 131 7.58 -6.06 -20.92
N ASN A 132 6.60 -6.85 -20.48
CA ASN A 132 6.27 -6.99 -19.08
C ASN A 132 7.48 -7.45 -18.24
N LEU A 133 8.39 -8.23 -18.82
CA LEU A 133 9.63 -8.71 -18.17
C LEU A 133 10.68 -7.60 -17.93
N ASP A 134 10.64 -6.55 -18.75
CA ASP A 134 11.54 -5.38 -18.62
C ASP A 134 10.87 -4.24 -17.84
N LEU A 135 9.59 -4.39 -17.52
CA LEU A 135 8.82 -3.39 -16.83
C LEU A 135 9.14 -3.44 -15.34
N TYR A 136 9.66 -2.34 -14.80
CA TYR A 136 9.91 -2.28 -13.37
C TYR A 136 8.81 -1.53 -12.60
N GLN A 137 8.07 -0.63 -13.26
CA GLN A 137 6.94 0.13 -12.70
C GLN A 137 5.81 0.26 -13.71
N VAL A 138 4.57 0.24 -13.22
CA VAL A 138 3.38 0.61 -13.98
C VAL A 138 2.96 2.02 -13.59
N ASN A 139 2.90 2.93 -14.56
CA ASN A 139 2.48 4.30 -14.32
C ASN A 139 0.95 4.39 -14.25
N SER A 140 0.43 4.60 -13.05
CA SER A 140 -1.00 4.75 -12.76
C SER A 140 -1.16 5.30 -11.34
N THR A 141 -2.27 5.98 -11.04
CA THR A 141 -2.69 6.15 -9.66
C THR A 141 -3.11 4.81 -9.09
N TYR A 142 -2.92 4.60 -7.79
CA TYR A 142 -3.31 3.35 -7.13
C TYR A 142 -4.82 3.12 -7.16
N TYR A 143 -5.60 4.21 -7.04
CA TYR A 143 -7.05 4.17 -7.13
C TYR A 143 -7.53 3.74 -8.53
N SER A 144 -6.93 4.27 -9.61
CA SER A 144 -7.25 3.84 -10.99
C SER A 144 -6.81 2.40 -11.27
N ALA A 145 -5.66 1.96 -10.73
CA ALA A 145 -5.21 0.58 -10.86
C ALA A 145 -6.21 -0.43 -10.28
N LEU A 146 -6.97 -0.02 -9.26
CA LEU A 146 -8.09 -0.78 -8.67
C LEU A 146 -9.43 -0.60 -9.43
N GLY A 147 -9.44 -0.01 -10.62
CA GLY A 147 -10.66 0.26 -11.36
C GLY A 147 -11.56 1.31 -10.70
N CYS A 148 -11.00 2.19 -9.88
CA CYS A 148 -11.73 3.17 -9.06
C CYS A 148 -12.76 2.51 -8.11
N ASN A 149 -12.45 1.33 -7.61
CA ASN A 149 -13.26 0.60 -6.65
C ASN A 149 -12.99 1.10 -5.23
N ASP A 150 -13.98 1.78 -4.62
CA ASP A 150 -13.87 2.40 -3.30
C ASP A 150 -13.60 1.36 -2.18
N GLN A 151 -14.27 0.21 -2.22
CA GLN A 151 -14.11 -0.85 -1.22
C GLN A 151 -12.72 -1.48 -1.26
N HIS A 152 -12.21 -1.80 -2.46
CA HIS A 152 -10.86 -2.32 -2.63
C HIS A 152 -9.79 -1.29 -2.22
N TYR A 153 -10.04 0.00 -2.56
CA TYR A 153 -9.12 1.08 -2.19
C TYR A 153 -9.01 1.26 -0.68
N LEU A 154 -10.16 1.31 0.01
CA LEU A 154 -10.19 1.44 1.47
C LEU A 154 -9.62 0.21 2.17
N ALA A 155 -9.87 -0.99 1.66
CA ALA A 155 -9.30 -2.22 2.19
C ALA A 155 -7.76 -2.23 2.08
N ALA A 156 -7.22 -1.85 0.92
CA ALA A 156 -5.76 -1.73 0.73
C ALA A 156 -5.16 -0.69 1.69
N ARG A 157 -5.79 0.49 1.84
CA ARG A 157 -5.37 1.54 2.78
C ARG A 157 -5.45 1.07 4.23
N ALA A 158 -6.50 0.33 4.61
CA ALA A 158 -6.62 -0.24 5.94
C ALA A 158 -5.47 -1.22 6.24
N VAL A 159 -5.14 -2.12 5.32
CA VAL A 159 -3.97 -3.01 5.48
C VAL A 159 -2.67 -2.20 5.60
N GLN A 160 -2.46 -1.18 4.76
CA GLN A 160 -1.30 -0.28 4.85
C GLN A 160 -1.18 0.33 6.25
N PHE A 161 -2.29 0.78 6.85
CA PHE A 161 -2.31 1.44 8.16
C PHE A 161 -2.15 0.46 9.32
N PHE A 162 -2.55 -0.79 9.13
CA PHE A 162 -2.44 -1.82 10.15
C PHE A 162 -1.08 -2.51 10.21
N LEU A 163 -0.30 -2.51 9.13
CA LEU A 163 1.04 -3.09 9.16
C LEU A 163 2.00 -2.25 10.02
N PRO A 164 2.96 -2.89 10.73
CA PRO A 164 3.98 -2.18 11.49
C PRO A 164 4.81 -1.23 10.61
N GLY A 165 5.13 -0.06 11.15
CA GLY A 165 5.89 0.98 10.46
C GLY A 165 5.15 2.32 10.45
N VAL A 166 5.61 3.24 9.60
CA VAL A 166 5.03 4.58 9.45
C VAL A 166 4.23 4.63 8.15
N PRO A 167 2.89 4.71 8.18
CA PRO A 167 2.12 4.85 6.97
C PRO A 167 2.29 6.25 6.36
N GLN A 168 2.62 6.29 5.08
CA GLN A 168 2.71 7.50 4.28
C GLN A 168 1.69 7.45 3.15
N VAL A 169 0.87 8.48 3.02
CA VAL A 169 -0.11 8.62 1.95
C VAL A 169 0.33 9.74 1.01
N TYR A 170 0.49 9.41 -0.26
CA TYR A 170 0.80 10.37 -1.30
C TYR A 170 -0.40 11.29 -1.57
N TYR A 171 -0.19 12.57 -1.90
CA TYR A 171 -1.26 13.56 -1.99
C TYR A 171 -2.37 13.20 -2.99
N VAL A 172 -2.00 12.59 -4.14
CA VAL A 172 -3.01 12.11 -5.11
C VAL A 172 -3.85 11.00 -4.49
N GLY A 173 -3.21 10.06 -3.78
CA GLY A 173 -3.90 8.98 -3.08
C GLY A 173 -4.74 9.48 -1.91
N ALA A 174 -4.33 10.51 -1.19
CA ALA A 174 -5.13 11.09 -0.11
C ALA A 174 -6.52 11.56 -0.58
N LEU A 175 -6.62 11.93 -1.86
CA LEU A 175 -7.86 12.34 -2.50
C LEU A 175 -8.50 11.24 -3.37
N ALA A 176 -8.04 9.97 -3.27
CA ALA A 176 -8.46 8.88 -4.15
C ALA A 176 -8.47 9.35 -5.63
N GLY A 177 -7.35 9.97 -6.04
CA GLY A 177 -7.20 10.63 -7.34
C GLY A 177 -7.13 9.62 -8.48
N ARG A 178 -7.73 10.00 -9.62
CA ARG A 178 -7.70 9.22 -10.85
C ARG A 178 -6.49 9.59 -11.71
N ASN A 179 -6.21 8.77 -12.71
CA ASN A 179 -5.22 9.04 -13.72
C ASN A 179 -5.49 10.38 -14.43
N ASP A 180 -4.46 11.23 -14.55
CA ASP A 180 -4.54 12.50 -15.27
C ASP A 180 -4.03 12.35 -16.70
N MET A 181 -4.94 11.96 -17.59
CA MET A 181 -4.63 11.77 -19.02
C MET A 181 -4.43 13.09 -19.75
N GLU A 182 -4.94 14.21 -19.24
CA GLU A 182 -4.71 15.52 -19.82
C GLU A 182 -3.27 15.97 -19.55
N LEU A 183 -2.82 15.86 -18.30
CA LEU A 183 -1.44 16.17 -17.93
C LEU A 183 -0.45 15.25 -18.67
N LEU A 184 -0.73 13.94 -18.75
CA LEU A 184 0.08 13.01 -19.52
C LEU A 184 0.25 13.43 -20.98
N ARG A 185 -0.85 13.79 -21.67
CA ARG A 185 -0.79 14.23 -23.07
C ARG A 185 -0.03 15.54 -23.24
N ARG A 186 -0.19 16.46 -22.29
CA ARG A 186 0.47 17.78 -22.32
C ARG A 186 1.98 17.68 -22.12
N THR A 187 2.44 16.83 -21.22
CA THR A 187 3.86 16.74 -20.85
C THR A 187 4.62 15.63 -21.57
N ASN A 188 3.91 14.66 -22.10
CA ASN A 188 4.48 13.41 -22.66
C ASN A 188 5.44 12.71 -21.68
N ASN A 189 5.21 12.85 -20.37
CA ASN A 189 5.94 12.18 -19.30
C ASN A 189 5.03 11.15 -18.62
N GLY A 190 5.35 9.87 -18.75
CA GLY A 190 4.51 8.78 -18.26
C GLY A 190 4.13 8.87 -16.78
N ARG A 191 5.04 9.37 -15.93
CA ARG A 191 4.77 9.53 -14.48
C ARG A 191 3.76 10.63 -14.17
N ASP A 192 3.54 11.57 -15.07
CA ASP A 192 2.62 12.69 -14.84
C ASP A 192 1.15 12.26 -14.81
N ILE A 193 0.83 11.05 -15.30
CA ILE A 193 -0.50 10.44 -15.13
C ILE A 193 -0.95 10.37 -13.65
N ASN A 194 0.01 10.32 -12.73
CA ASN A 194 -0.15 10.16 -11.30
C ASN A 194 0.26 11.43 -10.52
N ARG A 195 0.36 12.60 -11.18
CA ARG A 195 0.88 13.85 -10.57
C ARG A 195 -0.06 15.02 -10.81
N HIS A 196 -1.36 14.80 -10.70
CA HIS A 196 -2.35 15.86 -10.90
C HIS A 196 -2.09 17.07 -10.00
N TYR A 197 -2.21 18.27 -10.56
CA TYR A 197 -2.08 19.54 -9.84
C TYR A 197 -3.46 20.02 -9.41
N TYR A 198 -3.82 19.76 -8.15
CA TYR A 198 -5.12 20.16 -7.62
C TYR A 198 -5.19 21.66 -7.34
N SER A 199 -6.24 22.30 -7.79
CA SER A 199 -6.67 23.61 -7.27
C SER A 199 -7.33 23.42 -5.88
N THR A 200 -7.44 24.50 -5.10
CA THR A 200 -8.15 24.47 -3.80
C THR A 200 -9.62 24.05 -3.96
N ALA A 201 -10.29 24.48 -5.00
CA ALA A 201 -11.68 24.08 -5.28
C ALA A 201 -11.82 22.58 -5.55
N GLU A 202 -10.89 21.98 -6.30
CA GLU A 202 -10.86 20.52 -6.52
C GLU A 202 -10.55 19.76 -5.24
N ILE A 203 -9.69 20.28 -4.37
CA ILE A 203 -9.42 19.69 -3.05
C ILE A 203 -10.71 19.69 -2.23
N ASP A 204 -11.38 20.83 -2.12
CA ASP A 204 -12.63 20.95 -1.36
C ASP A 204 -13.71 19.99 -1.87
N GLU A 205 -13.87 19.88 -3.20
CA GLU A 205 -14.82 18.92 -3.82
C GLU A 205 -14.43 17.46 -3.51
N ASN A 206 -13.15 17.10 -3.63
CA ASN A 206 -12.70 15.74 -3.37
C ASN A 206 -12.83 15.35 -1.90
N LEU A 207 -12.66 16.28 -0.96
CA LEU A 207 -12.86 16.05 0.48
C LEU A 207 -14.30 15.65 0.82
N GLU A 208 -15.28 16.02 -0.01
CA GLU A 208 -16.67 15.61 0.18
C GLU A 208 -17.00 14.21 -0.31
N ARG A 209 -16.10 13.56 -1.06
CA ARG A 209 -16.31 12.19 -1.56
C ARG A 209 -16.32 11.17 -0.41
N PRO A 210 -17.27 10.21 -0.39
CA PRO A 210 -17.36 9.21 0.68
C PRO A 210 -16.06 8.44 0.91
N VAL A 211 -15.38 8.01 -0.15
CA VAL A 211 -14.10 7.28 -0.07
C VAL A 211 -12.99 8.11 0.59
N VAL A 212 -12.95 9.42 0.33
CA VAL A 212 -11.95 10.32 0.92
C VAL A 212 -12.25 10.58 2.39
N LYS A 213 -13.53 10.78 2.74
CA LYS A 213 -13.98 10.90 4.14
C LYS A 213 -13.62 9.63 4.93
N ALA A 214 -13.90 8.46 4.37
CA ALA A 214 -13.59 7.19 5.00
C ALA A 214 -12.06 6.98 5.16
N LEU A 215 -11.26 7.34 4.16
CA LEU A 215 -9.80 7.29 4.25
C LEU A 215 -9.27 8.22 5.36
N ASN A 216 -9.80 9.44 5.45
CA ASN A 216 -9.43 10.38 6.50
C ASN A 216 -9.81 9.86 7.90
N ALA A 217 -10.97 9.22 8.04
CA ALA A 217 -11.39 8.57 9.27
C ALA A 217 -10.44 7.42 9.66
N LEU A 218 -10.05 6.57 8.71
CA LEU A 218 -9.04 5.51 8.93
C LEU A 218 -7.69 6.08 9.37
N ALA A 219 -7.22 7.17 8.74
CA ALA A 219 -5.97 7.81 9.09
C ALA A 219 -6.03 8.42 10.51
N LYS A 220 -7.14 9.06 10.86
CA LYS A 220 -7.40 9.57 12.20
C LYS A 220 -7.41 8.44 13.21
N PHE A 221 -8.19 7.39 12.96
CA PHE A 221 -8.27 6.19 13.78
C PHE A 221 -6.89 5.58 14.06
N ARG A 222 -6.03 5.44 13.03
CA ARG A 222 -4.66 4.92 13.16
C ARG A 222 -3.78 5.80 14.06
N ASN A 223 -3.97 7.12 14.03
CA ASN A 223 -3.18 8.07 14.81
C ASN A 223 -3.64 8.21 16.26
N GLU A 224 -4.91 7.99 16.53
CA GLU A 224 -5.53 8.34 17.81
C GLU A 224 -5.74 7.13 18.72
N LEU A 225 -5.98 5.92 18.16
CA LEU A 225 -6.22 4.73 18.98
C LEU A 225 -4.91 4.19 19.58
N SER A 226 -4.83 4.17 20.91
CA SER A 226 -3.64 3.72 21.66
C SER A 226 -3.24 2.26 21.43
N ALA A 227 -4.13 1.44 20.92
CA ALA A 227 -3.79 0.07 20.50
C ALA A 227 -2.59 0.01 19.57
N PHE A 228 -2.44 1.00 18.67
CA PHE A 228 -1.36 1.05 17.68
C PHE A 228 0.03 1.39 18.24
N ASP A 229 0.13 1.78 19.50
CA ASP A 229 1.39 1.95 20.24
C ASP A 229 1.83 0.65 20.93
N GLY A 230 1.03 -0.41 20.82
CA GLY A 230 1.22 -1.67 21.50
C GLY A 230 1.84 -2.77 20.65
N GLU A 231 1.39 -4.01 20.88
CA GLU A 231 1.91 -5.20 20.24
C GLU A 231 1.12 -5.56 18.98
N PHE A 232 1.84 -5.92 17.92
CA PHE A 232 1.28 -6.37 16.66
C PHE A 232 1.30 -7.90 16.58
N SER A 233 0.20 -8.48 16.07
CA SER A 233 0.11 -9.88 15.68
C SER A 233 -0.76 -10.04 14.45
N TYR A 234 -0.72 -11.20 13.81
CA TYR A 234 -1.62 -11.52 12.71
C TYR A 234 -1.97 -13.01 12.71
N GLU A 235 -3.09 -13.34 12.10
CA GLU A 235 -3.61 -14.69 11.94
C GLU A 235 -4.10 -14.89 10.50
N VAL A 236 -3.81 -16.02 9.92
CA VAL A 236 -4.24 -16.40 8.56
C VAL A 236 -5.27 -17.52 8.68
N ASP A 237 -6.44 -17.31 8.08
CA ASP A 237 -7.49 -18.33 8.01
C ASP A 237 -7.64 -18.81 6.56
N GLY A 238 -7.10 -20.00 6.31
CA GLY A 238 -7.03 -20.56 4.97
C GLY A 238 -6.19 -19.69 4.04
N ASP A 239 -6.62 -19.60 2.79
CA ASP A 239 -5.93 -18.89 1.69
C ASP A 239 -6.59 -17.55 1.34
N THR A 240 -7.71 -17.23 1.97
CA THR A 240 -8.59 -16.13 1.56
C THR A 240 -8.84 -15.07 2.62
N SER A 241 -8.31 -15.26 3.85
CA SER A 241 -8.52 -14.33 4.95
C SER A 241 -7.26 -14.14 5.79
N ILE A 242 -6.96 -12.90 6.15
CA ILE A 242 -5.91 -12.54 7.10
C ILE A 242 -6.45 -11.48 8.06
N THR A 243 -6.17 -11.64 9.35
CA THR A 243 -6.54 -10.69 10.39
C THR A 243 -5.29 -10.11 11.03
N PHE A 244 -5.14 -8.81 10.98
CA PHE A 244 -4.09 -8.03 11.65
C PHE A 244 -4.62 -7.50 12.96
N ARG A 245 -3.84 -7.59 14.04
CA ARG A 245 -4.25 -7.18 15.40
C ARG A 245 -3.20 -6.28 16.05
N TRP A 246 -3.69 -5.29 16.75
CA TRP A 246 -2.92 -4.47 17.67
C TRP A 246 -3.54 -4.51 19.04
N THR A 247 -2.71 -4.53 20.08
CA THR A 247 -3.15 -4.54 21.47
C THR A 247 -2.27 -3.59 22.27
N ALA A 248 -2.87 -2.60 22.91
CA ALA A 248 -2.15 -1.68 23.80
C ALA A 248 -1.45 -2.47 24.91
N ALA A 249 -0.33 -1.93 25.43
CA ALA A 249 0.50 -2.61 26.43
C ALA A 249 -0.25 -2.94 27.73
N ASP A 250 -1.27 -2.16 28.11
CA ASP A 250 -2.14 -2.37 29.25
C ASP A 250 -3.37 -3.23 28.95
N GLY A 251 -3.55 -3.61 27.67
CA GLY A 251 -4.70 -4.38 27.18
C GLY A 251 -6.02 -3.61 27.14
N ALA A 252 -6.01 -2.31 27.43
CA ALA A 252 -7.23 -1.50 27.50
C ALA A 252 -7.80 -1.13 26.13
N SER A 253 -6.99 -1.21 25.07
CA SER A 253 -7.40 -0.89 23.72
C SER A 253 -6.90 -1.96 22.75
N THR A 254 -7.75 -2.34 21.80
CA THR A 254 -7.43 -3.31 20.75
C THR A 254 -7.92 -2.81 19.39
N ALA A 255 -7.30 -3.27 18.31
CA ALA A 255 -7.79 -3.10 16.96
C ALA A 255 -7.54 -4.36 16.14
N ALA A 256 -8.52 -4.81 15.39
CA ALA A 256 -8.40 -5.99 14.52
C ALA A 256 -9.01 -5.69 13.16
N LEU A 257 -8.18 -5.79 12.10
CA LEU A 257 -8.60 -5.67 10.71
C LEU A 257 -8.61 -7.06 10.08
N THR A 258 -9.76 -7.52 9.62
CA THR A 258 -9.90 -8.72 8.79
C THR A 258 -9.99 -8.32 7.33
N PHE A 259 -9.07 -8.84 6.51
CA PHE A 259 -8.98 -8.62 5.08
C PHE A 259 -9.32 -9.90 4.32
N GLU A 260 -10.36 -9.83 3.46
CA GLU A 260 -10.92 -10.95 2.69
C GLU A 260 -11.05 -10.56 1.21
N PRO A 261 -9.95 -10.47 0.45
CA PRO A 261 -9.95 -9.92 -0.91
C PRO A 261 -10.84 -10.69 -1.88
N GLY A 262 -11.03 -11.99 -1.68
CA GLY A 262 -11.85 -12.84 -2.52
C GLY A 262 -13.35 -12.52 -2.51
N ARG A 263 -13.84 -11.80 -1.50
CA ARG A 263 -15.26 -11.39 -1.43
C ARG A 263 -15.62 -10.34 -2.47
N GLY A 264 -14.65 -9.52 -2.89
CA GLY A 264 -14.85 -8.46 -3.88
C GLY A 264 -14.56 -8.83 -5.32
N LEU A 265 -14.09 -10.05 -5.61
CA LEU A 265 -13.75 -10.47 -6.97
C LEU A 265 -14.96 -10.47 -7.90
N GLY A 266 -14.85 -9.72 -9.01
CA GLY A 266 -15.91 -9.63 -10.02
C GLY A 266 -17.19 -8.95 -9.55
N THR A 267 -17.17 -8.29 -8.40
CA THR A 267 -18.31 -7.56 -7.84
C THR A 267 -18.19 -6.06 -8.11
N ASP A 268 -19.25 -5.35 -7.81
CA ASP A 268 -19.32 -3.90 -7.88
C ASP A 268 -18.60 -3.23 -6.67
N ASN A 269 -18.66 -1.90 -6.61
CA ASN A 269 -18.13 -1.09 -5.52
C ASN A 269 -18.80 -1.31 -4.15
N ALA A 270 -19.85 -2.11 -4.08
CA ALA A 270 -20.67 -2.23 -2.87
C ALA A 270 -20.27 -3.40 -1.97
N THR A 271 -19.36 -4.28 -2.40
CA THR A 271 -18.97 -5.47 -1.63
C THR A 271 -17.78 -5.18 -0.72
N PRO A 272 -17.97 -5.11 0.62
CA PRO A 272 -16.85 -4.94 1.54
C PRO A 272 -15.88 -6.13 1.51
N VAL A 273 -14.58 -5.84 1.45
CA VAL A 273 -13.51 -6.84 1.47
C VAL A 273 -12.62 -6.70 2.71
N ALA A 274 -12.96 -5.77 3.59
CA ALA A 274 -12.31 -5.59 4.87
C ALA A 274 -13.34 -5.21 5.94
N SER A 275 -13.13 -5.72 7.15
CA SER A 275 -13.90 -5.38 8.34
C SER A 275 -12.98 -5.04 9.50
N LEU A 276 -13.43 -4.20 10.40
CA LEU A 276 -12.67 -3.69 11.53
C LEU A 276 -13.45 -3.88 12.81
N ALA A 277 -12.78 -4.42 13.84
CA ALA A 277 -13.25 -4.46 15.21
C ALA A 277 -12.22 -3.79 16.13
N TRP A 278 -12.67 -3.00 17.10
CA TRP A 278 -11.78 -2.34 18.04
C TRP A 278 -12.44 -2.16 19.40
N SER A 279 -11.62 -1.95 20.41
CA SER A 279 -12.07 -1.55 21.75
C SER A 279 -11.29 -0.32 22.21
N ASP A 280 -11.99 0.59 22.90
CA ASP A 280 -11.47 1.79 23.53
C ASP A 280 -12.21 2.07 24.84
N ALA A 281 -12.04 3.26 25.42
CA ALA A 281 -12.68 3.63 26.67
C ALA A 281 -14.23 3.63 26.60
N ALA A 282 -14.83 3.77 25.39
CA ALA A 282 -16.26 3.75 25.18
C ALA A 282 -16.84 2.33 25.06
N GLY A 283 -15.99 1.32 24.80
CA GLY A 283 -16.37 -0.10 24.71
C GLY A 283 -15.91 -0.77 23.43
N ASP A 284 -16.62 -1.83 23.04
CA ASP A 284 -16.36 -2.62 21.84
C ASP A 284 -17.15 -2.09 20.65
N HIS A 285 -16.47 -1.98 19.53
CA HIS A 285 -16.99 -1.46 18.27
C HIS A 285 -16.69 -2.39 17.11
N GLU A 286 -17.51 -2.38 16.08
CA GLU A 286 -17.22 -3.07 14.81
C GLU A 286 -17.78 -2.27 13.62
N THR A 287 -17.11 -2.41 12.48
CA THR A 287 -17.65 -2.04 11.17
C THR A 287 -17.30 -3.11 10.15
N ARG A 288 -18.29 -3.47 9.33
CA ARG A 288 -18.13 -4.43 8.23
C ARG A 288 -18.05 -3.75 6.87
N ASP A 289 -18.21 -2.44 6.85
CA ASP A 289 -18.16 -1.60 5.66
C ASP A 289 -17.45 -0.29 5.99
N LEU A 290 -16.17 -0.22 5.64
CA LEU A 290 -15.32 0.95 5.91
C LEU A 290 -15.77 2.20 5.15
N LEU A 291 -16.49 2.03 4.04
CA LEU A 291 -17.02 3.14 3.24
C LEU A 291 -18.29 3.74 3.85
N ALA A 292 -19.24 2.87 4.20
CA ALA A 292 -20.52 3.31 4.75
C ALA A 292 -20.43 3.73 6.22
N ASN A 293 -19.59 3.04 6.98
CA ASN A 293 -19.42 3.23 8.43
C ASN A 293 -17.94 3.27 8.79
N PRO A 294 -17.20 4.34 8.42
CA PRO A 294 -15.78 4.45 8.74
C PRO A 294 -15.56 4.46 10.27
N PRO A 295 -14.40 3.98 10.76
CA PRO A 295 -14.13 3.93 12.18
C PRO A 295 -14.01 5.32 12.78
N ILE A 296 -14.55 5.49 13.98
CA ILE A 296 -14.39 6.69 14.80
C ILE A 296 -13.78 6.21 16.10
N ALA A 297 -12.61 6.69 16.47
CA ALA A 297 -12.10 6.54 17.81
C ALA A 297 -12.68 7.67 18.67
N ASP A 298 -13.47 7.33 19.68
CA ASP A 298 -13.84 8.30 20.70
C ASP A 298 -12.64 8.49 21.63
N ILE A 299 -12.02 9.65 21.51
CA ILE A 299 -10.94 10.08 22.37
C ILE A 299 -11.50 11.17 23.24
N ASP A 300 -11.58 10.86 24.54
CA ASP A 300 -11.74 11.86 25.61
C ASP A 300 -10.46 12.67 25.83
#